data_c61b00579bf07816d236b39e44672960
#
_entry.id   c61b00579bf07816d236b39e44672960
#
_cell.length_a   1.000
_cell.length_b   1.000
_cell.length_c   1.000
_cell.angle_alpha   90.00
_cell.angle_beta   90.00
_cell.angle_gamma   90.00
#
_symmetry.space_group_name_H-M   'P 1'
#
loop_
_entity.id
_entity.type
_entity.pdbx_description
1 polymer ?
#
loop_
_entity_poly.entity_id
_entity_poly.type
_entity_poly.pdbx_seq_one_letter_code
_entity_poly.pdbx_strand_id
1 'polypeptide(L)'
;MTRKILEKGDFIESILEAIPLPIFLVDEDVRIFWSNQSAAPLLDRESDLVFLKRCGEVMHCQHALESAAGCGRTEFCQDCPIRNSVQQSIQGQREVRKKNTMRMVGKDKTVEINLLVTTAPFAYQGESLVLLILEDISELMELKRIVPICAYCKKIRNDEAFWQTVEKYFKKHLNLDFSHGVCPECEKKLYLDLHE
;
A
#
# COMPACT_ATOMS: atom_id res chain seq x y z
N MET A 1 -42.45 -10.68 4.20
CA MET A 1 -41.58 -9.84 5.04
C MET A 1 -40.34 -9.29 4.31
N THR A 2 -40.24 -9.39 2.98
CA THR A 2 -38.99 -9.21 2.23
C THR A 2 -38.99 -8.03 1.23
N ARG A 3 -40.01 -7.18 1.22
CA ARG A 3 -40.15 -6.12 0.19
C ARG A 3 -39.99 -4.68 0.71
N LYS A 4 -39.81 -4.47 2.03
CA LYS A 4 -39.69 -3.15 2.66
C LYS A 4 -38.26 -2.72 3.00
N ILE A 5 -37.25 -3.54 2.61
CA ILE A 5 -35.83 -3.35 2.95
C ILE A 5 -35.09 -2.43 1.95
N LEU A 6 -35.77 -1.97 0.88
CA LEU A 6 -35.08 -1.29 -0.23
C LEU A 6 -35.63 0.11 -0.49
N GLU A 7 -35.61 0.98 0.47
CA GLU A 7 -35.43 2.40 0.17
C GLU A 7 -33.98 2.53 -0.30
N LYS A 8 -33.80 2.83 -1.59
CA LYS A 8 -32.53 2.61 -2.32
C LYS A 8 -31.28 3.26 -1.70
N GLY A 9 -31.44 4.34 -0.95
CA GLY A 9 -30.33 5.06 -0.29
C GLY A 9 -29.73 4.26 0.86
N ASP A 10 -30.54 3.86 1.82
CA ASP A 10 -30.12 3.16 3.03
C ASP A 10 -29.53 1.79 2.75
N PHE A 11 -30.00 1.13 1.67
CA PHE A 11 -29.49 -0.20 1.28
C PHE A 11 -28.07 -0.12 0.71
N ILE A 12 -27.79 0.84 -0.18
CA ILE A 12 -26.46 1.01 -0.77
C ILE A 12 -25.48 1.42 0.31
N GLU A 13 -25.85 2.35 1.19
CA GLU A 13 -25.04 2.78 2.31
C GLU A 13 -24.71 1.61 3.24
N SER A 14 -25.71 0.79 3.60
CA SER A 14 -25.51 -0.41 4.43
C SER A 14 -24.56 -1.42 3.79
N ILE A 15 -24.59 -1.58 2.45
CA ILE A 15 -23.65 -2.44 1.74
C ILE A 15 -22.23 -1.86 1.83
N LEU A 16 -22.07 -0.57 1.56
CA LEU A 16 -20.75 0.06 1.57
C LEU A 16 -20.14 0.06 2.97
N GLU A 17 -20.97 0.26 4.01
CA GLU A 17 -20.55 0.15 5.42
C GLU A 17 -20.17 -1.28 5.83
N ALA A 18 -20.80 -2.30 5.26
CA ALA A 18 -20.48 -3.70 5.54
C ALA A 18 -19.18 -4.18 4.89
N ILE A 19 -18.62 -3.44 3.94
CA ILE A 19 -17.36 -3.80 3.27
C ILE A 19 -16.18 -3.54 4.22
N PRO A 20 -15.36 -4.56 4.55
CA PRO A 20 -14.26 -4.42 5.52
C PRO A 20 -12.98 -3.80 4.90
N LEU A 21 -13.15 -2.96 3.89
CA LEU A 21 -12.07 -2.22 3.24
C LEU A 21 -12.35 -0.72 3.33
N PRO A 22 -11.35 0.11 3.56
CA PRO A 22 -11.46 1.56 3.47
C PRO A 22 -11.93 2.00 2.09
N ILE A 23 -13.11 2.61 2.04
CA ILE A 23 -13.74 3.13 0.81
C ILE A 23 -13.96 4.63 0.98
N PHE A 24 -13.59 5.37 -0.06
CA PHE A 24 -13.78 6.82 -0.13
C PHE A 24 -14.45 7.18 -1.46
N LEU A 25 -15.30 8.19 -1.45
CA LEU A 25 -15.68 8.95 -2.64
C LEU A 25 -14.90 10.25 -2.63
N VAL A 26 -14.16 10.51 -3.70
CA VAL A 26 -13.28 11.67 -3.80
C VAL A 26 -13.48 12.40 -5.13
N ASP A 27 -13.15 13.70 -5.15
CA ASP A 27 -13.08 14.50 -6.37
C ASP A 27 -11.71 14.36 -7.08
N GLU A 28 -11.52 15.12 -8.15
CA GLU A 28 -10.28 15.18 -8.92
C GLU A 28 -9.06 15.68 -8.10
N ASP A 29 -9.28 16.47 -7.04
CA ASP A 29 -8.24 16.96 -6.12
C ASP A 29 -8.05 16.05 -4.89
N VAL A 30 -8.65 14.84 -4.93
CA VAL A 30 -8.60 13.82 -3.86
C VAL A 30 -9.26 14.31 -2.56
N ARG A 31 -10.24 15.22 -2.64
CA ARG A 31 -11.02 15.64 -1.49
C ARG A 31 -12.11 14.62 -1.20
N ILE A 32 -12.29 14.31 0.06
CA ILE A 32 -13.22 13.28 0.52
C ILE A 32 -14.63 13.86 0.64
N PHE A 33 -15.56 13.28 -0.09
CA PHE A 33 -17.00 13.55 0.01
C PHE A 33 -17.73 12.57 0.91
N TRP A 34 -17.22 11.34 0.98
CA TRP A 34 -17.78 10.30 1.81
C TRP A 34 -16.74 9.19 2.07
N SER A 35 -16.86 8.53 3.20
CA SER A 35 -16.08 7.34 3.52
C SER A 35 -16.88 6.37 4.38
N ASN A 36 -16.63 5.07 4.25
CA ASN A 36 -17.24 4.08 5.12
C ASN A 36 -16.51 3.97 6.47
N GLN A 37 -17.12 3.25 7.42
CA GLN A 37 -16.56 3.04 8.75
C GLN A 37 -15.20 2.35 8.74
N SER A 38 -14.94 1.48 7.76
CA SER A 38 -13.65 0.79 7.61
C SER A 38 -12.50 1.74 7.29
N ALA A 39 -12.77 2.97 6.84
CA ALA A 39 -11.75 4.00 6.62
C ALA A 39 -11.23 4.64 7.91
N ALA A 40 -11.96 4.54 9.03
CA ALA A 40 -11.62 5.19 10.29
C ALA A 40 -10.19 4.93 10.82
N PRO A 41 -9.58 3.74 10.67
CA PRO A 41 -8.20 3.50 11.08
C PRO A 41 -7.14 4.29 10.28
N LEU A 42 -7.46 4.69 9.04
CA LEU A 42 -6.58 5.48 8.18
C LEU A 42 -6.77 6.99 8.36
N LEU A 43 -7.82 7.40 9.06
CA LEU A 43 -8.18 8.78 9.28
C LEU A 43 -7.81 9.21 10.70
N ASP A 44 -7.48 10.47 10.89
CA ASP A 44 -7.28 11.00 12.22
C ASP A 44 -8.63 11.02 12.97
N ARG A 45 -8.69 10.26 14.07
CA ARG A 45 -9.89 10.13 14.91
C ARG A 45 -10.29 11.43 15.63
N GLU A 46 -9.40 12.42 15.68
CA GLU A 46 -9.66 13.71 16.33
C GLU A 46 -10.34 14.73 15.42
N SER A 47 -10.46 14.45 14.10
CA SER A 47 -11.11 15.37 13.17
C SER A 47 -12.48 14.85 12.74
N ASP A 48 -13.55 15.35 13.38
CA ASP A 48 -14.94 15.22 12.88
C ASP A 48 -15.15 15.87 11.50
N LEU A 49 -14.09 16.44 10.92
CA LEU A 49 -14.09 17.20 9.68
C LEU A 49 -13.22 16.53 8.61
N VAL A 50 -13.58 15.31 8.20
CA VAL A 50 -12.96 14.63 7.05
C VAL A 50 -13.51 15.18 5.72
N PHE A 51 -14.76 15.66 5.75
CA PHE A 51 -15.47 16.18 4.58
C PHE A 51 -14.71 17.34 3.90
N LEU A 52 -14.51 17.24 2.60
CA LEU A 52 -13.77 18.17 1.73
C LEU A 52 -12.28 18.36 2.05
N LYS A 53 -11.71 17.65 3.01
CA LYS A 53 -10.26 17.57 3.17
C LYS A 53 -9.67 16.58 2.17
N ARG A 54 -8.42 16.82 1.77
CA ARG A 54 -7.71 15.89 0.89
C ARG A 54 -7.23 14.67 1.65
N CYS A 55 -7.24 13.51 0.99
CA CYS A 55 -6.84 12.23 1.61
C CYS A 55 -5.49 12.32 2.34
N GLY A 56 -4.47 12.95 1.74
CA GLY A 56 -3.16 13.05 2.38
C GLY A 56 -3.12 13.95 3.63
N GLU A 57 -4.08 14.85 3.79
CA GLU A 57 -4.21 15.70 4.98
C GLU A 57 -4.77 14.89 6.15
N VAL A 58 -5.85 14.15 5.91
CA VAL A 58 -6.50 13.32 6.94
C VAL A 58 -5.78 12.02 7.26
N MET A 59 -4.96 11.54 6.33
CA MET A 59 -4.07 10.39 6.52
C MET A 59 -2.70 10.79 7.05
N HIS A 60 -2.46 12.05 7.36
CA HIS A 60 -1.17 12.57 7.84
C HIS A 60 0.01 12.17 6.95
N CYS A 61 -0.18 12.25 5.61
CA CYS A 61 0.91 12.04 4.66
C CYS A 61 2.05 13.00 4.94
N GLN A 62 3.27 12.49 5.09
CA GLN A 62 4.47 13.30 5.35
C GLN A 62 4.55 14.50 4.39
N HIS A 63 4.40 14.27 3.09
CA HIS A 63 4.48 15.32 2.08
C HIS A 63 3.35 16.35 2.15
N ALA A 64 2.18 15.98 2.70
CA ALA A 64 1.10 16.93 2.94
C ALA A 64 1.42 17.88 4.10
N LEU A 65 2.17 17.39 5.11
CA LEU A 65 2.56 18.17 6.28
C LEU A 65 3.79 19.05 6.02
N GLU A 66 4.63 18.70 5.04
CA GLU A 66 5.80 19.50 4.62
C GLU A 66 5.43 20.80 3.91
N SER A 67 4.18 20.96 3.48
CA SER A 67 3.69 22.13 2.77
C SER A 67 2.53 22.80 3.50
N ALA A 68 2.63 24.10 3.75
CA ALA A 68 1.53 24.90 4.28
C ALA A 68 0.27 24.90 3.38
N ALA A 69 0.43 24.59 2.08
CA ALA A 69 -0.65 24.46 1.11
C ALA A 69 -1.30 23.05 1.10
N GLY A 70 -0.75 22.11 1.89
CA GLY A 70 -1.31 20.78 2.12
C GLY A 70 -1.03 19.77 1.00
N CYS A 71 -1.85 18.73 0.96
CA CYS A 71 -1.73 17.61 0.03
C CYS A 71 -1.81 18.07 -1.44
N GLY A 72 -0.94 17.50 -2.29
CA GLY A 72 -0.91 17.79 -3.72
C GLY A 72 -0.11 19.04 -4.10
N ARG A 73 0.65 19.63 -3.16
CA ARG A 73 1.33 20.92 -3.33
C ARG A 73 2.85 20.86 -3.20
N THR A 74 3.43 19.68 -3.02
CA THR A 74 4.89 19.47 -3.05
C THR A 74 5.30 18.81 -4.38
N GLU A 75 6.58 18.87 -4.71
CA GLU A 75 7.13 18.17 -5.89
C GLU A 75 6.90 16.66 -5.84
N PHE A 76 6.96 16.04 -4.64
CA PHE A 76 6.69 14.62 -4.43
C PHE A 76 5.24 14.21 -4.73
N CYS A 77 4.31 15.17 -4.72
CA CYS A 77 2.90 14.90 -5.02
C CYS A 77 2.63 14.69 -6.51
N GLN A 78 3.56 15.03 -7.41
CA GLN A 78 3.46 14.77 -8.84
C GLN A 78 3.50 13.25 -9.12
N ASP A 79 4.30 12.52 -8.34
CA ASP A 79 4.43 11.06 -8.45
C ASP A 79 3.55 10.30 -7.45
N CYS A 80 2.62 10.98 -6.77
CA CYS A 80 1.73 10.34 -5.80
C CYS A 80 0.80 9.32 -6.49
N PRO A 81 0.94 8.01 -6.19
CA PRO A 81 0.14 6.99 -6.88
C PRO A 81 -1.36 7.10 -6.62
N ILE A 82 -1.78 7.56 -5.43
CA ILE A 82 -3.21 7.78 -5.12
C ILE A 82 -3.76 8.88 -6.02
N ARG A 83 -3.10 10.02 -6.07
CA ARG A 83 -3.52 11.16 -6.90
C ARG A 83 -3.51 10.79 -8.39
N ASN A 84 -2.47 10.13 -8.86
CA ASN A 84 -2.34 9.72 -10.26
C ASN A 84 -3.42 8.71 -10.65
N SER A 85 -3.75 7.73 -9.78
CA SER A 85 -4.84 6.78 -10.03
C SER A 85 -6.22 7.47 -10.04
N VAL A 86 -6.45 8.46 -9.17
CA VAL A 86 -7.68 9.27 -9.19
C VAL A 86 -7.78 10.07 -10.50
N GLN A 87 -6.70 10.73 -10.93
CA GLN A 87 -6.68 11.47 -12.19
C GLN A 87 -6.97 10.58 -13.41
N GLN A 88 -6.41 9.38 -13.46
CA GLN A 88 -6.72 8.41 -14.51
C GLN A 88 -8.18 7.96 -14.47
N SER A 89 -8.75 7.82 -13.28
CA SER A 89 -10.17 7.45 -13.13
C SER A 89 -11.11 8.59 -13.55
N ILE A 90 -10.79 9.84 -13.33
CA ILE A 90 -11.56 10.98 -13.89
C ILE A 90 -11.57 10.92 -15.43
N GLN A 91 -10.50 10.42 -16.05
CA GLN A 91 -10.43 10.19 -17.50
C GLN A 91 -11.13 8.90 -17.96
N GLY A 92 -11.85 8.21 -17.08
CA GLY A 92 -12.63 7.00 -17.37
C GLY A 92 -11.85 5.69 -17.23
N GLN A 93 -10.57 5.71 -16.80
CA GLN A 93 -9.78 4.51 -16.60
C GLN A 93 -10.03 3.94 -15.20
N ARG A 94 -9.88 2.62 -15.05
CA ARG A 94 -9.91 1.94 -13.75
C ARG A 94 -8.53 1.46 -13.39
N GLU A 95 -8.13 1.70 -12.17
CA GLU A 95 -6.92 1.09 -11.58
C GLU A 95 -7.33 0.03 -10.57
N VAL A 96 -6.71 -1.14 -10.61
CA VAL A 96 -7.03 -2.24 -9.70
C VAL A 96 -5.77 -2.69 -8.98
N ARG A 97 -5.77 -2.54 -7.63
CA ARG A 97 -4.72 -3.03 -6.73
C ARG A 97 -3.30 -2.55 -7.11
N LYS A 98 -3.18 -1.31 -7.52
CA LYS A 98 -1.88 -0.68 -7.79
C LYS A 98 -1.12 -0.48 -6.50
N LYS A 99 0.07 -1.06 -6.42
CA LYS A 99 0.91 -0.97 -5.23
C LYS A 99 1.40 0.46 -5.01
N ASN A 100 1.28 0.93 -3.80
CA ASN A 100 1.78 2.22 -3.33
C ASN A 100 2.46 2.07 -1.97
N THR A 101 3.49 2.85 -1.74
CA THR A 101 4.11 3.01 -0.43
C THR A 101 4.04 4.48 -0.06
N MET A 102 3.54 4.80 1.13
CA MET A 102 3.49 6.17 1.63
C MET A 102 3.97 6.25 3.08
N ARG A 103 4.45 7.43 3.48
CA ARG A 103 4.86 7.71 4.86
C ARG A 103 3.79 8.52 5.54
N MET A 104 3.30 8.00 6.66
CA MET A 104 2.33 8.65 7.52
C MET A 104 3.03 9.13 8.80
N VAL A 105 2.79 10.37 9.19
CA VAL A 105 3.33 10.94 10.43
C VAL A 105 2.36 10.63 11.56
N GLY A 106 2.76 9.71 12.45
CA GLY A 106 2.04 9.42 13.70
C GLY A 106 2.49 10.34 14.84
N LYS A 107 1.89 10.15 16.03
CA LYS A 107 2.21 10.95 17.24
C LYS A 107 3.68 10.84 17.65
N ASP A 108 4.25 9.64 17.58
CA ASP A 108 5.62 9.37 18.09
C ASP A 108 6.64 9.09 16.98
N LYS A 109 6.19 8.67 15.82
CA LYS A 109 7.08 8.27 14.71
C LYS A 109 6.38 8.35 13.36
N THR A 110 7.19 8.53 12.32
CA THR A 110 6.74 8.32 10.95
C THR A 110 6.73 6.82 10.65
N VAL A 111 5.63 6.34 10.08
CA VAL A 111 5.42 4.93 9.72
C VAL A 111 5.28 4.84 8.20
N GLU A 112 5.98 3.90 7.61
CA GLU A 112 5.80 3.56 6.20
C GLU A 112 4.69 2.52 6.08
N ILE A 113 3.66 2.83 5.30
CA ILE A 113 2.55 1.91 5.00
C ILE A 113 2.58 1.49 3.54
N ASN A 114 2.24 0.24 3.30
CA ASN A 114 2.11 -0.32 1.96
C ASN A 114 0.63 -0.50 1.63
N LEU A 115 0.16 0.16 0.58
CA LEU A 115 -1.23 0.16 0.17
C LEU A 115 -1.39 -0.49 -1.21
N LEU A 116 -2.52 -1.16 -1.40
CA LEU A 116 -3.05 -1.42 -2.74
C LEU A 116 -4.17 -0.41 -3.00
N VAL A 117 -3.99 0.37 -4.05
CA VAL A 117 -4.91 1.42 -4.47
C VAL A 117 -5.78 0.89 -5.59
N THR A 118 -7.10 0.95 -5.39
CA THR A 118 -8.09 0.65 -6.44
C THR A 118 -8.93 1.90 -6.66
N THR A 119 -9.09 2.31 -7.91
CA THR A 119 -9.93 3.45 -8.28
C THR A 119 -10.87 3.12 -9.43
N ALA A 120 -12.08 3.68 -9.37
CA ALA A 120 -13.06 3.56 -10.44
C ALA A 120 -13.82 4.87 -10.62
N PRO A 121 -14.13 5.29 -11.87
CA PRO A 121 -14.97 6.45 -12.11
C PRO A 121 -16.36 6.23 -11.54
N PHE A 122 -16.91 7.27 -10.94
CA PHE A 122 -18.24 7.28 -10.34
C PHE A 122 -18.92 8.60 -10.68
N ALA A 123 -20.04 8.54 -11.38
CA ALA A 123 -20.82 9.72 -11.70
C ALA A 123 -22.11 9.76 -10.87
N TYR A 124 -22.36 10.86 -10.20
CA TYR A 124 -23.55 11.05 -9.38
C TYR A 124 -24.06 12.48 -9.48
N GLN A 125 -25.34 12.65 -9.80
CA GLN A 125 -26.03 13.97 -9.95
C GLN A 125 -25.29 14.97 -10.88
N GLY A 126 -24.60 14.47 -11.91
CA GLY A 126 -23.84 15.31 -12.85
C GLY A 126 -22.41 15.62 -12.40
N GLU A 127 -22.04 15.26 -11.18
CA GLU A 127 -20.66 15.38 -10.67
C GLU A 127 -19.84 14.15 -11.03
N SER A 128 -18.57 14.38 -11.43
CA SER A 128 -17.59 13.32 -11.67
C SER A 128 -16.78 13.07 -10.43
N LEU A 129 -16.99 11.92 -9.79
CA LEU A 129 -16.30 11.49 -8.60
C LEU A 129 -15.49 10.22 -8.90
N VAL A 130 -14.67 9.80 -7.96
CA VAL A 130 -13.91 8.56 -8.01
C VAL A 130 -14.18 7.75 -6.75
N LEU A 131 -14.54 6.49 -6.94
CA LEU A 131 -14.50 5.49 -5.88
C LEU A 131 -13.04 5.10 -5.66
N LEU A 132 -12.52 5.37 -4.47
CA LEU A 132 -11.15 5.05 -4.05
C LEU A 132 -11.21 4.00 -2.94
N ILE A 133 -10.53 2.87 -3.13
CA ILE A 133 -10.39 1.82 -2.12
C ILE A 133 -8.91 1.69 -1.78
N LEU A 134 -8.59 1.67 -0.49
CA LEU A 134 -7.24 1.53 0.04
C LEU A 134 -7.15 0.26 0.89
N GLU A 135 -6.31 -0.68 0.47
CA GLU A 135 -6.03 -1.89 1.26
C GLU A 135 -4.64 -1.75 1.89
N ASP A 136 -4.54 -1.75 3.20
CA ASP A 136 -3.25 -1.81 3.90
C ASP A 136 -2.71 -3.25 3.85
N ILE A 137 -1.56 -3.41 3.19
CA ILE A 137 -0.85 -4.68 3.07
C ILE A 137 0.48 -4.67 3.81
N SER A 138 0.69 -3.75 4.76
CA SER A 138 1.96 -3.59 5.48
C SER A 138 2.32 -4.85 6.26
N GLU A 139 1.38 -5.44 6.99
CA GLU A 139 1.58 -6.71 7.70
C GLU A 139 1.96 -7.85 6.74
N LEU A 140 1.26 -7.97 5.61
CA LEU A 140 1.58 -8.96 4.59
C LEU A 140 2.99 -8.76 4.02
N MET A 141 3.41 -7.51 3.83
CA MET A 141 4.75 -7.19 3.36
C MET A 141 5.83 -7.48 4.39
N GLU A 142 5.55 -7.28 5.67
CA GLU A 142 6.46 -7.67 6.77
C GLU A 142 6.63 -9.18 6.85
N LEU A 143 5.55 -9.95 6.77
CA LEU A 143 5.60 -11.41 6.74
C LEU A 143 6.43 -11.94 5.56
N LYS A 144 6.34 -11.30 4.39
CA LYS A 144 7.15 -11.66 3.22
C LYS A 144 8.63 -11.29 3.32
N ARG A 145 9.03 -10.46 4.29
CA ARG A 145 10.45 -10.15 4.55
C ARG A 145 11.19 -11.31 5.27
N ILE A 146 10.46 -12.25 5.84
CA ILE A 146 11.06 -13.42 6.51
C ILE A 146 11.32 -14.50 5.48
N VAL A 147 12.59 -14.69 5.12
CA VAL A 147 13.02 -15.76 4.22
C VAL A 147 13.40 -16.98 5.06
N PRO A 148 12.66 -18.11 4.97
CA PRO A 148 12.99 -19.31 5.75
C PRO A 148 14.28 -19.94 5.22
N ILE A 149 15.32 -19.95 6.05
CA ILE A 149 16.64 -20.50 5.73
C ILE A 149 16.94 -21.72 6.61
N CYS A 150 17.54 -22.77 6.03
CA CYS A 150 18.00 -23.92 6.77
C CYS A 150 19.14 -23.50 7.71
N ALA A 151 19.01 -23.78 8.99
CA ALA A 151 20.03 -23.44 9.99
C ALA A 151 21.38 -24.14 9.71
N TYR A 152 21.36 -25.32 9.06
CA TYR A 152 22.55 -26.11 8.79
C TYR A 152 23.17 -25.80 7.42
N CYS A 153 22.47 -26.09 6.30
CA CYS A 153 23.03 -25.96 4.95
C CYS A 153 22.74 -24.61 4.27
N LYS A 154 22.07 -23.67 4.96
CA LYS A 154 21.74 -22.31 4.48
C LYS A 154 20.90 -22.27 3.20
N LYS A 155 20.30 -23.38 2.77
CA LYS A 155 19.31 -23.34 1.67
C LYS A 155 18.06 -22.59 2.08
N ILE A 156 17.43 -21.89 1.14
CA ILE A 156 16.18 -21.17 1.33
C ILE A 156 15.01 -22.06 0.90
N ARG A 157 13.95 -22.07 1.70
CA ARG A 157 12.70 -22.73 1.36
C ARG A 157 11.81 -21.75 0.58
N ASN A 158 11.38 -22.16 -0.63
CA ASN A 158 10.42 -21.39 -1.43
C ASN A 158 8.97 -21.63 -0.97
N ASP A 159 8.02 -20.90 -1.58
CA ASP A 159 6.59 -20.99 -1.25
C ASP A 159 5.98 -22.38 -1.56
N GLU A 160 6.61 -23.17 -2.44
CA GLU A 160 6.22 -24.54 -2.78
C GLU A 160 6.88 -25.58 -1.85
N ALA A 161 7.49 -25.15 -0.75
CA ALA A 161 8.19 -25.96 0.24
C ALA A 161 9.46 -26.69 -0.27
N PHE A 162 10.02 -26.31 -1.43
CA PHE A 162 11.30 -26.83 -1.93
C PHE A 162 12.48 -26.02 -1.43
N TRP A 163 13.57 -26.71 -1.07
CA TRP A 163 14.82 -26.12 -0.64
C TRP A 163 15.73 -25.84 -1.85
N GLN A 164 16.18 -24.60 -2.00
CA GLN A 164 17.07 -24.16 -3.08
C GLN A 164 18.23 -23.34 -2.53
N THR A 165 19.30 -23.19 -3.33
CA THR A 165 20.43 -22.35 -2.93
C THR A 165 20.03 -20.87 -2.89
N VAL A 166 20.79 -20.08 -2.11
CA VAL A 166 20.58 -18.63 -1.97
C VAL A 166 20.62 -17.96 -3.35
N GLU A 167 21.59 -18.30 -4.18
CA GLU A 167 21.79 -17.75 -5.53
C GLU A 167 20.56 -18.02 -6.42
N LYS A 168 20.06 -19.26 -6.38
CA LYS A 168 18.90 -19.68 -7.17
C LYS A 168 17.62 -18.95 -6.76
N TYR A 169 17.44 -18.75 -5.44
CA TYR A 169 16.32 -17.99 -4.91
C TYR A 169 16.35 -16.53 -5.37
N PHE A 170 17.48 -15.85 -5.19
CA PHE A 170 17.61 -14.44 -5.54
C PHE A 170 17.59 -14.19 -7.05
N LYS A 171 18.14 -15.13 -7.85
CA LYS A 171 18.02 -15.07 -9.32
C LYS A 171 16.55 -15.12 -9.75
N LYS A 172 15.77 -16.06 -9.18
CA LYS A 172 14.36 -16.25 -9.54
C LYS A 172 13.48 -15.08 -9.10
N HIS A 173 13.70 -14.53 -7.88
CA HIS A 173 12.77 -13.56 -7.27
C HIS A 173 13.19 -12.10 -7.46
N LEU A 174 14.47 -11.80 -7.63
CA LEU A 174 14.99 -10.44 -7.74
C LEU A 174 15.84 -10.22 -9.00
N ASN A 175 15.99 -11.26 -9.84
CA ASN A 175 16.85 -11.24 -11.05
C ASN A 175 18.30 -10.80 -10.76
N LEU A 176 18.84 -11.19 -9.59
CA LEU A 176 20.20 -10.90 -9.19
C LEU A 176 21.13 -12.04 -9.59
N ASP A 177 22.28 -11.69 -10.15
CA ASP A 177 23.40 -12.60 -10.42
C ASP A 177 24.47 -12.40 -9.36
N PHE A 178 25.13 -13.50 -8.97
CA PHE A 178 26.20 -13.50 -7.99
C PHE A 178 27.54 -13.74 -8.68
N SER A 179 28.53 -12.91 -8.39
CA SER A 179 29.93 -13.22 -8.66
C SER A 179 30.49 -14.00 -7.48
N HIS A 180 31.29 -15.01 -7.76
CA HIS A 180 31.92 -15.82 -6.73
C HIS A 180 33.35 -15.35 -6.49
N GLY A 181 33.71 -15.23 -5.21
CA GLY A 181 35.06 -14.91 -4.75
C GLY A 181 35.31 -15.61 -3.41
N VAL A 182 36.56 -15.63 -2.99
CA VAL A 182 36.96 -16.14 -1.68
C VAL A 182 37.30 -14.98 -0.78
N CYS A 183 36.67 -14.91 0.41
CA CYS A 183 36.99 -13.88 1.37
C CYS A 183 38.34 -14.21 2.08
N PRO A 184 39.03 -13.19 2.65
CA PRO A 184 40.35 -13.41 3.27
C PRO A 184 40.37 -14.43 4.40
N GLU A 185 39.26 -14.62 5.11
CA GLU A 185 39.17 -15.63 6.18
C GLU A 185 39.06 -17.05 5.60
N CYS A 186 38.29 -17.23 4.53
CA CYS A 186 38.19 -18.52 3.85
C CYS A 186 39.50 -18.86 3.07
N GLU A 187 40.10 -17.83 2.49
CA GLU A 187 41.42 -18.01 1.81
C GLU A 187 42.47 -18.56 2.79
N LYS A 188 42.57 -17.96 3.99
CA LYS A 188 43.50 -18.46 5.04
C LYS A 188 43.22 -19.91 5.45
N LYS A 189 41.95 -20.29 5.57
CA LYS A 189 41.56 -21.68 5.91
C LYS A 189 41.93 -22.66 4.80
N LEU A 190 41.67 -22.31 3.53
CA LEU A 190 41.99 -23.14 2.39
C LEU A 190 43.53 -23.36 2.25
N TYR A 191 44.34 -22.34 2.58
CA TYR A 191 45.81 -22.47 2.58
C TYR A 191 46.33 -23.32 3.73
N LEU A 192 45.69 -23.36 4.88
CA LEU A 192 46.06 -24.20 6.02
C LEU A 192 45.75 -25.68 5.72
N ASP A 193 44.59 -25.97 5.10
CA ASP A 193 44.19 -27.33 4.76
C ASP A 193 45.00 -27.95 3.60
N LEU A 194 45.79 -27.14 2.86
CA LEU A 194 46.68 -27.63 1.78
C LEU A 194 48.11 -27.96 2.25
N HIS A 195 48.42 -27.71 3.54
CA HIS A 195 49.75 -27.88 4.11
C HIS A 195 49.79 -28.92 5.25
N GLU A 196 48.68 -29.66 5.47
CA GLU A 196 48.64 -30.92 6.25
C GLU A 196 48.59 -32.13 5.32
#